data_71c82d39a785a7b900a930f0d336d084
#
_entry.id   71c82d39a785a7b900a930f0d336d084
#
_cell.length_a   1.000
_cell.length_b   1.000
_cell.length_c   1.000
_cell.angle_alpha   90.00
_cell.angle_beta   90.00
_cell.angle_gamma   90.00
#
_symmetry.space_group_name_H-M   'P 1'
#
loop_
_entity.id
_entity.type
_entity.pdbx_description
1 polymer ?
#
loop_
_entity_poly.entity_id
_entity_poly.type
_entity_poly.pdbx_seq_one_letter_code
_entity_poly.pdbx_strand_id
1 'polypeptide(L)'
;MKKLIPAIVIFLLFISFTNSFSVPKNLLIEYVTGTWCGNCPCGHQTLGNISSQYPQTVVIAYHAFSDDPFRNFNGNNIVSLMGFSGTPTADIDRKHFLGNSNYPLWISSAQNIYNSTPDSRVNIEIISKSYNESTRELNLNINSTALENLTGQYKINIVITENNLNYRQNYYASCGTPGYVMNYDHDNVARNMVNGATGENLNTGSTWNSNQTFTKMVSTVIDGQWNAENCKVVIFVYKEGTTLALSDVEQVIQDNVSGTTGVSGLSSKMPDGYRLYQNLPNPFNPSTTISYEIPTSGNVNLKVYNITGSEIASLINGRQDAGKYSIDFNGGNLSTGIYFYRLVVNNYSKTRKMLLIK
;
A
#
# COMPACT_ATOMS: atom_id res chain seq x y z
N MET A 1 -0.13 73.68 -19.60
CA MET A 1 0.66 72.44 -19.73
C MET A 1 0.20 71.50 -18.66
N LYS A 2 -0.65 70.49 -19.00
CA LYS A 2 -1.13 69.48 -18.09
C LYS A 2 -0.15 68.30 -18.14
N LYS A 3 0.48 67.95 -17.01
CA LYS A 3 1.36 66.80 -16.87
C LYS A 3 0.50 65.51 -16.76
N LEU A 4 0.59 64.62 -17.72
CA LEU A 4 0.11 63.25 -17.63
C LEU A 4 1.02 62.45 -16.71
N ILE A 5 0.46 61.82 -15.68
CA ILE A 5 1.11 60.83 -14.83
C ILE A 5 0.80 59.47 -15.43
N PRO A 6 1.78 58.60 -15.79
CA PRO A 6 1.48 57.25 -16.27
C PRO A 6 1.05 56.35 -15.12
N ALA A 7 -0.10 55.74 -15.29
CA ALA A 7 -0.57 54.69 -14.38
C ALA A 7 0.27 53.41 -14.59
N ILE A 8 1.03 53.04 -13.58
CA ILE A 8 1.73 51.75 -13.56
C ILE A 8 0.71 50.65 -13.17
N VAL A 9 0.32 49.85 -14.14
CA VAL A 9 -0.47 48.61 -13.89
C VAL A 9 0.46 47.54 -13.38
N ILE A 10 0.44 47.27 -12.08
CA ILE A 10 1.15 46.14 -11.48
C ILE A 10 0.34 44.86 -11.74
N PHE A 11 0.82 44.05 -12.66
CA PHE A 11 0.30 42.69 -12.88
C PHE A 11 0.79 41.81 -11.74
N LEU A 12 -0.06 41.55 -10.74
CA LEU A 12 0.19 40.55 -9.72
C LEU A 12 -0.01 39.16 -10.34
N LEU A 13 1.11 38.50 -10.68
CA LEU A 13 1.12 37.09 -11.01
C LEU A 13 0.81 36.29 -9.74
N PHE A 14 -0.45 35.82 -9.63
CA PHE A 14 -0.80 34.81 -8.66
C PHE A 14 -0.18 33.48 -9.11
N ILE A 15 0.98 33.15 -8.57
CA ILE A 15 1.55 31.79 -8.67
C ILE A 15 0.74 30.93 -7.71
N SER A 16 -0.24 30.22 -8.25
CA SER A 16 -0.97 29.18 -7.51
C SER A 16 -0.01 28.02 -7.28
N PHE A 17 0.58 27.93 -6.08
CA PHE A 17 1.22 26.71 -5.64
C PHE A 17 0.14 25.65 -5.40
N THR A 18 -0.13 24.82 -6.39
CA THR A 18 -0.85 23.57 -6.17
C THR A 18 0.10 22.66 -5.42
N ASN A 19 -0.08 22.50 -4.12
CA ASN A 19 0.56 21.42 -3.37
C ASN A 19 -0.01 20.10 -3.93
N SER A 20 0.67 19.50 -4.86
CA SER A 20 0.43 18.15 -5.32
C SER A 20 0.82 17.24 -4.15
N PHE A 21 -0.17 16.57 -3.55
CA PHE A 21 0.09 15.52 -2.59
C PHE A 21 0.67 14.33 -3.34
N SER A 22 1.95 14.02 -3.07
CA SER A 22 2.53 12.79 -3.55
C SER A 22 2.20 11.65 -2.59
N VAL A 23 1.72 10.54 -3.12
CA VAL A 23 1.57 9.28 -2.41
C VAL A 23 2.80 8.45 -2.74
N PRO A 24 3.61 8.06 -1.76
CA PRO A 24 4.77 7.22 -2.03
C PRO A 24 4.38 5.96 -2.78
N LYS A 25 5.12 5.61 -3.82
CA LYS A 25 4.91 4.38 -4.55
C LYS A 25 5.49 3.21 -3.75
N ASN A 26 4.69 2.16 -3.58
CA ASN A 26 5.14 0.87 -3.11
C ASN A 26 5.53 0.00 -4.31
N LEU A 27 6.57 -0.83 -4.15
CA LEU A 27 7.01 -1.75 -5.19
C LEU A 27 6.28 -3.08 -5.06
N LEU A 28 5.77 -3.62 -6.16
CA LEU A 28 5.30 -4.99 -6.25
C LEU A 28 6.39 -5.87 -6.82
N ILE A 29 6.73 -6.95 -6.14
CA ILE A 29 7.59 -8.00 -6.69
C ILE A 29 6.78 -9.29 -6.79
N GLU A 30 6.55 -9.74 -8.01
CA GLU A 30 5.95 -11.04 -8.33
C GLU A 30 7.08 -12.05 -8.54
N TYR A 31 7.13 -13.07 -7.69
CA TYR A 31 8.24 -14.02 -7.58
C TYR A 31 7.79 -15.45 -7.82
N VAL A 32 8.46 -16.16 -8.71
CA VAL A 32 8.17 -17.56 -8.97
C VAL A 32 9.19 -18.46 -8.27
N THR A 33 8.70 -19.42 -7.49
CA THR A 33 9.48 -20.24 -6.57
C THR A 33 8.95 -21.67 -6.51
N GLY A 34 9.56 -22.48 -5.68
CA GLY A 34 9.13 -23.85 -5.36
C GLY A 34 9.97 -24.49 -4.27
N THR A 35 9.35 -25.33 -3.47
CA THR A 35 9.97 -26.07 -2.36
C THR A 35 11.08 -27.01 -2.82
N TRP A 36 11.00 -27.48 -4.05
CA TRP A 36 11.95 -28.33 -4.74
C TRP A 36 13.13 -27.59 -5.39
N CYS A 37 13.01 -26.27 -5.54
CA CYS A 37 13.97 -25.42 -6.25
C CYS A 37 15.19 -25.11 -5.38
N GLY A 38 16.34 -25.72 -5.68
CA GLY A 38 17.55 -25.54 -4.87
C GLY A 38 18.21 -24.17 -4.92
N ASN A 39 17.90 -23.33 -5.92
CA ASN A 39 18.37 -21.93 -6.02
C ASN A 39 17.37 -20.92 -5.48
N CYS A 40 16.13 -21.32 -5.18
CA CYS A 40 15.11 -20.41 -4.69
C CYS A 40 15.44 -19.78 -3.31
N PRO A 41 16.15 -20.44 -2.40
CA PRO A 41 16.61 -19.79 -1.17
C PRO A 41 17.46 -18.55 -1.38
N CYS A 42 18.32 -18.51 -2.43
CA CYS A 42 19.04 -17.29 -2.80
C CYS A 42 18.10 -16.15 -3.20
N GLY A 43 17.05 -16.47 -3.96
CA GLY A 43 16.00 -15.51 -4.32
C GLY A 43 15.27 -14.97 -3.07
N HIS A 44 14.84 -15.86 -2.16
CA HIS A 44 14.19 -15.48 -0.90
C HIS A 44 15.08 -14.53 -0.08
N GLN A 45 16.37 -14.86 0.08
CA GLN A 45 17.32 -14.01 0.80
C GLN A 45 17.46 -12.63 0.14
N THR A 46 17.51 -12.59 -1.18
CA THR A 46 17.60 -11.33 -1.95
C THR A 46 16.36 -10.49 -1.77
N LEU A 47 15.17 -11.08 -1.82
CA LEU A 47 13.91 -10.40 -1.57
C LEU A 47 13.82 -9.88 -0.13
N GLY A 48 14.30 -10.64 0.85
CA GLY A 48 14.44 -10.20 2.23
C GLY A 48 15.33 -8.96 2.38
N ASN A 49 16.45 -8.92 1.67
CA ASN A 49 17.36 -7.76 1.64
C ASN A 49 16.68 -6.55 1.00
N ILE A 50 15.96 -6.73 -0.11
CA ILE A 50 15.20 -5.65 -0.78
C ILE A 50 14.13 -5.12 0.17
N SER A 51 13.32 -5.98 0.78
CA SER A 51 12.25 -5.56 1.70
C SER A 51 12.80 -4.89 2.97
N SER A 52 13.99 -5.26 3.42
CA SER A 52 14.66 -4.60 4.55
C SER A 52 15.13 -3.18 4.19
N GLN A 53 15.63 -3.00 2.98
CA GLN A 53 16.09 -1.71 2.48
C GLN A 53 14.94 -0.81 2.03
N TYR A 54 13.89 -1.39 1.46
CA TYR A 54 12.67 -0.72 0.96
C TYR A 54 11.44 -1.34 1.63
N PRO A 55 11.09 -0.96 2.88
CA PRO A 55 10.03 -1.58 3.67
C PRO A 55 8.63 -1.52 3.06
N GLN A 56 8.41 -0.63 2.10
CA GLN A 56 7.17 -0.52 1.32
C GLN A 56 7.07 -1.55 0.17
N THR A 57 8.06 -2.46 0.03
CA THR A 57 8.01 -3.53 -0.96
C THR A 57 6.98 -4.59 -0.56
N VAL A 58 6.10 -4.93 -1.49
CA VAL A 58 5.14 -6.03 -1.37
C VAL A 58 5.60 -7.17 -2.27
N VAL A 59 5.70 -8.37 -1.72
CA VAL A 59 6.09 -9.57 -2.46
C VAL A 59 4.90 -10.51 -2.58
N ILE A 60 4.71 -11.10 -3.76
CA ILE A 60 3.80 -12.22 -4.01
C ILE A 60 4.64 -13.38 -4.53
N ALA A 61 4.66 -14.50 -3.80
CA ALA A 61 5.40 -15.70 -4.18
C ALA A 61 4.46 -16.74 -4.81
N TYR A 62 4.64 -16.99 -6.10
CA TYR A 62 3.91 -18.01 -6.84
C TYR A 62 4.69 -19.33 -6.79
N HIS A 63 4.21 -20.29 -6.02
CA HIS A 63 4.72 -21.66 -6.07
C HIS A 63 4.23 -22.34 -7.35
N ALA A 64 5.15 -22.70 -8.21
CA ALA A 64 4.84 -23.21 -9.53
C ALA A 64 5.77 -24.36 -9.93
N PHE A 65 5.42 -25.00 -11.05
CA PHE A 65 6.11 -26.15 -11.62
C PHE A 65 6.21 -27.34 -10.63
N SER A 66 6.40 -28.54 -11.16
CA SER A 66 6.54 -29.77 -10.36
C SER A 66 5.42 -29.98 -9.31
N ASP A 67 5.58 -30.97 -8.43
CA ASP A 67 4.65 -31.29 -7.34
C ASP A 67 4.98 -30.46 -6.09
N ASP A 68 4.58 -29.20 -6.11
CA ASP A 68 4.76 -28.29 -5.00
C ASP A 68 3.48 -28.21 -4.14
N PRO A 69 3.56 -28.39 -2.80
CA PRO A 69 2.37 -28.44 -1.94
C PRO A 69 1.62 -27.10 -1.88
N PHE A 70 2.29 -26.01 -2.23
CA PHE A 70 1.70 -24.66 -2.23
C PHE A 70 1.25 -24.19 -3.62
N ARG A 71 1.43 -25.05 -4.64
CA ARG A 71 0.96 -24.78 -5.99
C ARG A 71 -0.57 -24.70 -6.01
N ASN A 72 -1.10 -23.60 -6.50
CA ASN A 72 -2.51 -23.44 -6.76
C ASN A 72 -2.77 -23.22 -8.25
N PHE A 73 -4.01 -23.44 -8.70
CA PHE A 73 -4.39 -23.34 -10.11
C PHE A 73 -4.25 -21.91 -10.68
N ASN A 74 -4.53 -20.87 -9.85
CA ASN A 74 -4.39 -19.49 -10.27
C ASN A 74 -2.92 -19.07 -10.41
N GLY A 75 -2.04 -19.62 -9.56
CA GLY A 75 -0.60 -19.43 -9.66
C GLY A 75 -0.04 -19.92 -10.99
N ASN A 76 -0.53 -21.04 -11.53
CA ASN A 76 -0.08 -21.51 -12.83
C ASN A 76 -0.51 -20.59 -13.98
N ASN A 77 -1.73 -20.06 -13.92
CA ASN A 77 -2.20 -19.12 -14.94
C ASN A 77 -1.35 -17.85 -14.95
N ILE A 78 -1.09 -17.25 -13.78
CA ILE A 78 -0.29 -16.01 -13.70
C ILE A 78 1.15 -16.26 -14.15
N VAL A 79 1.78 -17.38 -13.79
CA VAL A 79 3.14 -17.74 -14.22
C VAL A 79 3.24 -17.78 -15.74
N SER A 80 2.27 -18.42 -16.40
CA SER A 80 2.20 -18.47 -17.87
C SER A 80 1.97 -17.09 -18.49
N LEU A 81 1.01 -16.32 -17.97
CA LEU A 81 0.66 -14.98 -18.50
C LEU A 81 1.80 -13.97 -18.34
N MET A 82 2.61 -14.13 -17.28
CA MET A 82 3.81 -13.32 -17.04
C MET A 82 5.03 -13.80 -17.83
N GLY A 83 4.93 -14.92 -18.56
CA GLY A 83 6.03 -15.47 -19.32
C GLY A 83 7.16 -16.07 -18.49
N PHE A 84 6.91 -16.39 -17.22
CA PHE A 84 7.90 -17.06 -16.39
C PHE A 84 8.14 -18.49 -16.85
N SER A 85 9.37 -18.84 -17.16
CA SER A 85 9.76 -20.16 -17.69
C SER A 85 10.60 -21.01 -16.73
N GLY A 86 10.90 -20.51 -15.55
CA GLY A 86 11.73 -21.21 -14.54
C GLY A 86 11.73 -20.55 -13.18
N THR A 87 12.44 -21.17 -12.25
CA THR A 87 12.60 -20.72 -10.86
C THR A 87 14.09 -20.65 -10.47
N PRO A 88 14.50 -19.73 -9.58
CA PRO A 88 13.76 -18.54 -9.17
C PRO A 88 13.73 -17.46 -10.26
N THR A 89 12.62 -16.82 -10.42
CA THR A 89 12.44 -15.69 -11.35
C THR A 89 11.52 -14.67 -10.70
N ALA A 90 11.75 -13.39 -10.94
CA ALA A 90 10.89 -12.34 -10.42
C ALA A 90 10.62 -11.27 -11.48
N ASP A 91 9.60 -10.46 -11.26
CA ASP A 91 9.33 -9.23 -11.98
C ASP A 91 9.00 -8.12 -10.98
N ILE A 92 9.49 -6.91 -11.24
CA ILE A 92 9.16 -5.74 -10.45
C ILE A 92 8.20 -4.87 -11.25
N ASP A 93 7.04 -4.60 -10.67
CA ASP A 93 5.98 -3.75 -11.22
C ASP A 93 5.49 -4.16 -12.63
N ARG A 94 5.68 -5.44 -13.01
CA ARG A 94 5.36 -5.98 -14.33
C ARG A 94 6.07 -5.26 -15.49
N LYS A 95 7.21 -4.67 -15.20
CA LYS A 95 8.04 -3.92 -16.14
C LYS A 95 9.47 -4.43 -16.22
N HIS A 96 9.93 -5.05 -15.16
CA HIS A 96 11.33 -5.33 -14.97
C HIS A 96 11.53 -6.81 -14.64
N PHE A 97 11.53 -7.61 -15.70
CA PHE A 97 11.78 -9.04 -15.60
C PHE A 97 13.19 -9.31 -15.08
N LEU A 98 13.27 -10.05 -13.99
CA LEU A 98 14.50 -10.45 -13.31
C LEU A 98 14.74 -11.94 -13.53
N GLY A 99 15.64 -12.26 -14.43
CA GLY A 99 16.01 -13.64 -14.74
C GLY A 99 16.59 -14.39 -13.53
N ASN A 100 16.64 -15.71 -13.64
CA ASN A 100 17.27 -16.58 -12.65
C ASN A 100 18.78 -16.30 -12.53
N SER A 101 19.34 -16.47 -11.35
CA SER A 101 20.78 -16.50 -11.02
C SER A 101 21.59 -15.20 -10.99
N ASN A 102 21.03 -14.04 -11.29
CA ASN A 102 21.75 -12.76 -11.10
C ASN A 102 21.09 -11.89 -10.00
N TYR A 103 21.13 -12.36 -8.79
CA TYR A 103 20.51 -11.72 -7.61
C TYR A 103 21.01 -10.28 -7.31
N PRO A 104 22.30 -9.93 -7.53
CA PRO A 104 22.73 -8.54 -7.43
C PRO A 104 21.97 -7.58 -8.34
N LEU A 105 21.54 -8.01 -9.53
CA LEU A 105 20.71 -7.20 -10.42
C LEU A 105 19.30 -6.97 -9.85
N TRP A 106 18.76 -7.90 -9.06
CA TRP A 106 17.46 -7.72 -8.43
C TRP A 106 17.47 -6.52 -7.48
N ILE A 107 18.53 -6.43 -6.64
CA ILE A 107 18.68 -5.32 -5.68
C ILE A 107 18.85 -3.99 -6.42
N SER A 108 19.75 -3.95 -7.41
CA SER A 108 19.99 -2.72 -8.18
C SER A 108 18.78 -2.29 -9.02
N SER A 109 18.00 -3.23 -9.55
CA SER A 109 16.75 -2.95 -10.27
C SER A 109 15.71 -2.37 -9.33
N ALA A 110 15.49 -2.96 -8.15
CA ALA A 110 14.59 -2.42 -7.14
C ALA A 110 14.99 -0.99 -6.72
N GLN A 111 16.29 -0.75 -6.50
CA GLN A 111 16.82 0.56 -6.18
C GLN A 111 16.57 1.59 -7.29
N ASN A 112 16.82 1.21 -8.54
CA ASN A 112 16.65 2.11 -9.69
C ASN A 112 15.18 2.49 -9.87
N ILE A 113 14.26 1.52 -9.75
CA ILE A 113 12.82 1.75 -9.88
C ILE A 113 12.35 2.66 -8.74
N TYR A 114 12.70 2.34 -7.50
CA TYR A 114 12.35 3.14 -6.34
C TYR A 114 12.80 4.60 -6.46
N ASN A 115 14.04 4.82 -6.95
CA ASN A 115 14.59 6.17 -7.11
C ASN A 115 13.98 6.92 -8.31
N SER A 116 13.58 6.21 -9.37
CA SER A 116 13.05 6.84 -10.60
C SER A 116 11.54 7.11 -10.55
N THR A 117 10.80 6.38 -9.72
CA THR A 117 9.35 6.52 -9.57
C THR A 117 8.96 6.54 -8.09
N PRO A 118 9.40 7.56 -7.32
CA PRO A 118 9.18 7.62 -5.88
C PRO A 118 7.71 7.83 -5.50
N ASP A 119 6.94 8.42 -6.42
CA ASP A 119 5.55 8.79 -6.19
C ASP A 119 4.61 7.97 -7.07
N SER A 120 3.51 7.55 -6.48
CA SER A 120 2.43 6.86 -7.18
C SER A 120 1.53 7.85 -7.91
N ARG A 121 1.01 7.45 -9.07
CA ARG A 121 -0.02 8.18 -9.81
C ARG A 121 -1.43 7.78 -9.39
N VAL A 122 -1.56 6.74 -8.58
CA VAL A 122 -2.83 6.21 -8.08
C VAL A 122 -2.75 6.04 -6.58
N ASN A 123 -3.77 6.49 -5.85
CA ASN A 123 -3.96 6.16 -4.45
C ASN A 123 -4.92 4.99 -4.30
N ILE A 124 -4.58 4.00 -3.47
CA ILE A 124 -5.45 2.87 -3.11
C ILE A 124 -5.72 2.92 -1.63
N GLU A 125 -7.00 2.85 -1.24
CA GLU A 125 -7.43 2.88 0.16
C GLU A 125 -8.45 1.78 0.43
N ILE A 126 -8.26 1.04 1.51
CA ILE A 126 -9.29 0.14 2.06
C ILE A 126 -10.20 0.98 2.96
N ILE A 127 -11.38 1.33 2.45
CA ILE A 127 -12.36 2.17 3.17
C ILE A 127 -13.01 1.40 4.31
N SER A 128 -13.26 0.13 4.09
CA SER A 128 -13.73 -0.78 5.14
C SER A 128 -13.26 -2.19 4.86
N LYS A 129 -12.96 -2.91 5.94
CA LYS A 129 -12.64 -4.34 5.94
C LYS A 129 -13.35 -5.01 7.09
N SER A 130 -13.92 -6.15 6.84
CA SER A 130 -14.42 -7.04 7.89
C SER A 130 -14.08 -8.49 7.57
N TYR A 131 -13.62 -9.22 8.56
CA TYR A 131 -13.42 -10.66 8.49
C TYR A 131 -14.29 -11.34 9.53
N ASN A 132 -15.11 -12.28 9.09
CA ASN A 132 -15.95 -13.10 9.97
C ASN A 132 -15.26 -14.44 10.23
N GLU A 133 -14.80 -14.68 11.44
CA GLU A 133 -14.10 -15.90 11.83
C GLU A 133 -14.93 -17.17 11.65
N SER A 134 -16.26 -17.10 11.88
CA SER A 134 -17.15 -18.27 11.80
C SER A 134 -17.44 -18.69 10.37
N THR A 135 -17.69 -17.72 9.46
CA THR A 135 -17.93 -17.98 8.04
C THR A 135 -16.67 -17.92 7.20
N ARG A 136 -15.57 -17.40 7.77
CA ARG A 136 -14.30 -17.12 7.13
C ARG A 136 -14.42 -16.17 5.93
N GLU A 137 -15.45 -15.36 5.90
CA GLU A 137 -15.72 -14.38 4.85
C GLU A 137 -14.98 -13.08 5.11
N LEU A 138 -14.18 -12.65 4.14
CA LEU A 138 -13.50 -11.36 4.08
C LEU A 138 -14.29 -10.44 3.15
N ASN A 139 -14.73 -9.30 3.66
CA ASN A 139 -15.39 -8.25 2.90
C ASN A 139 -14.52 -6.99 2.88
N LEU A 140 -14.34 -6.42 1.70
CA LEU A 140 -13.51 -5.23 1.46
C LEU A 140 -14.29 -4.19 0.66
N ASN A 141 -14.13 -2.92 1.04
CA ASN A 141 -14.52 -1.78 0.23
C ASN A 141 -13.27 -0.96 -0.07
N ILE A 142 -12.90 -0.86 -1.36
CA ILE A 142 -11.62 -0.35 -1.82
C ILE A 142 -11.89 0.85 -2.72
N ASN A 143 -11.25 1.99 -2.43
CA ASN A 143 -11.19 3.13 -3.32
C ASN A 143 -9.85 3.15 -4.05
N SER A 144 -9.91 3.44 -5.35
CA SER A 144 -8.75 3.74 -6.18
C SER A 144 -8.96 5.11 -6.82
N THR A 145 -8.05 6.04 -6.56
CA THR A 145 -8.16 7.44 -7.01
C THR A 145 -6.97 7.81 -7.87
N ALA A 146 -7.21 8.35 -9.07
CA ALA A 146 -6.16 8.91 -9.89
C ALA A 146 -5.66 10.23 -9.31
N LEU A 147 -4.35 10.39 -9.17
CA LEU A 147 -3.72 11.61 -8.64
C LEU A 147 -3.39 12.62 -9.74
N GLU A 148 -3.39 12.17 -10.97
CA GLU A 148 -3.23 12.96 -12.20
C GLU A 148 -4.14 12.41 -13.32
N ASN A 149 -4.19 13.08 -14.47
CA ASN A 149 -4.91 12.54 -15.63
C ASN A 149 -4.16 11.36 -16.23
N LEU A 150 -4.80 10.20 -16.24
CA LEU A 150 -4.24 8.95 -16.72
C LEU A 150 -4.92 8.50 -18.03
N THR A 151 -4.16 7.84 -18.91
CA THR A 151 -4.65 7.33 -20.18
C THR A 151 -4.38 5.84 -20.31
N GLY A 152 -5.35 5.11 -20.87
CA GLY A 152 -5.33 3.66 -21.05
C GLY A 152 -6.33 2.93 -20.17
N GLN A 153 -6.34 1.61 -20.29
CA GLN A 153 -7.14 0.74 -19.43
C GLN A 153 -6.36 0.45 -18.16
N TYR A 154 -7.00 0.66 -17.02
CA TYR A 154 -6.48 0.30 -15.69
C TYR A 154 -7.26 -0.86 -15.12
N LYS A 155 -6.56 -1.72 -14.42
CA LYS A 155 -7.12 -2.89 -13.75
C LYS A 155 -6.73 -2.92 -12.28
N ILE A 156 -7.61 -3.51 -11.47
CA ILE A 156 -7.33 -3.84 -10.07
C ILE A 156 -7.20 -5.34 -9.92
N ASN A 157 -6.19 -5.78 -9.18
CA ASN A 157 -6.02 -7.18 -8.81
C ASN A 157 -5.98 -7.32 -7.28
N ILE A 158 -6.56 -8.41 -6.79
CA ILE A 158 -6.70 -8.70 -5.36
C ILE A 158 -6.23 -10.14 -5.13
N VAL A 159 -5.18 -10.26 -4.32
CA VAL A 159 -4.51 -11.53 -4.07
C VAL A 159 -4.49 -11.82 -2.57
N ILE A 160 -4.84 -13.03 -2.18
CA ILE A 160 -4.62 -13.51 -0.83
C ILE A 160 -3.28 -14.22 -0.79
N THR A 161 -2.41 -13.80 0.12
CA THR A 161 -1.12 -14.45 0.41
C THR A 161 -1.13 -14.99 1.84
N GLU A 162 -0.30 -15.99 2.11
CA GLU A 162 -0.13 -16.59 3.44
C GLU A 162 1.36 -16.68 3.78
N ASN A 163 1.69 -16.37 5.03
CA ASN A 163 3.03 -16.44 5.60
C ASN A 163 3.16 -17.63 6.55
N ASN A 164 4.40 -17.91 6.97
CA ASN A 164 4.71 -18.93 7.97
C ASN A 164 4.25 -20.34 7.56
N LEU A 165 4.29 -20.63 6.27
CA LEU A 165 3.98 -21.97 5.76
C LEU A 165 5.20 -22.87 5.93
N ASN A 166 5.22 -23.67 7.00
CA ASN A 166 6.35 -24.54 7.33
C ASN A 166 6.34 -25.79 6.46
N TYR A 167 7.39 -25.95 5.65
CA TYR A 167 7.63 -27.12 4.81
C TYR A 167 9.11 -27.25 4.48
N ARG A 168 9.54 -28.40 3.92
CA ARG A 168 10.91 -28.57 3.48
C ARG A 168 11.25 -27.68 2.29
N GLN A 169 12.48 -27.21 2.21
CA GLN A 169 13.04 -26.46 1.09
C GLN A 169 14.35 -27.09 0.63
N ASN A 170 14.48 -27.35 -0.67
CA ASN A 170 15.72 -27.83 -1.25
C ASN A 170 16.75 -26.69 -1.38
N TYR A 171 18.01 -27.01 -1.18
CA TYR A 171 19.14 -26.09 -1.32
C TYR A 171 20.19 -26.67 -2.24
N TYR A 172 20.73 -25.83 -3.15
CA TYR A 172 21.98 -26.12 -3.85
C TYR A 172 23.15 -25.42 -3.16
N ALA A 173 24.38 -25.87 -3.42
CA ALA A 173 25.60 -25.33 -2.82
C ALA A 173 25.78 -23.79 -3.04
N SER A 174 25.18 -23.25 -4.11
CA SER A 174 25.17 -21.82 -4.41
C SER A 174 24.40 -20.96 -3.38
N CYS A 175 23.48 -21.56 -2.64
CA CYS A 175 22.57 -20.84 -1.73
C CYS A 175 22.70 -21.28 -0.26
N GLY A 176 23.53 -22.27 0.02
CA GLY A 176 23.71 -22.78 1.37
C GLY A 176 24.23 -24.21 1.40
N THR A 177 24.00 -24.92 2.51
CA THR A 177 24.34 -26.34 2.62
C THR A 177 23.40 -27.14 1.72
N PRO A 178 23.92 -27.92 0.75
CA PRO A 178 23.10 -28.73 -0.14
C PRO A 178 22.21 -29.73 0.58
N GLY A 179 21.00 -29.93 0.07
CA GLY A 179 20.01 -30.86 0.62
C GLY A 179 18.71 -30.16 1.05
N TYR A 180 17.89 -30.91 1.78
CA TYR A 180 16.63 -30.38 2.28
C TYR A 180 16.75 -29.80 3.69
N VAL A 181 16.36 -28.53 3.85
CA VAL A 181 16.04 -27.94 5.14
C VAL A 181 14.57 -28.28 5.45
N MET A 182 14.34 -29.08 6.49
CA MET A 182 13.04 -29.71 6.73
C MET A 182 12.00 -28.74 7.32
N ASN A 183 12.44 -27.73 8.07
CA ASN A 183 11.58 -26.72 8.71
C ASN A 183 11.94 -25.34 8.16
N TYR A 184 11.46 -25.06 6.95
CA TYR A 184 11.65 -23.79 6.27
C TYR A 184 10.31 -23.06 6.20
N ASP A 185 10.29 -21.79 6.58
CA ASP A 185 9.09 -20.97 6.52
C ASP A 185 9.00 -20.28 5.17
N HIS A 186 7.94 -20.61 4.43
CA HIS A 186 7.61 -19.98 3.17
C HIS A 186 6.65 -18.81 3.41
N ASP A 187 7.04 -17.63 2.96
CA ASP A 187 6.30 -16.39 3.15
C ASP A 187 5.77 -15.82 1.85
N ASN A 188 4.73 -14.98 1.98
CA ASN A 188 4.08 -14.28 0.88
C ASN A 188 3.52 -15.21 -0.20
N VAL A 189 3.24 -16.47 0.15
CA VAL A 189 2.76 -17.50 -0.77
C VAL A 189 1.37 -17.13 -1.28
N ALA A 190 1.22 -16.97 -2.60
CA ALA A 190 -0.07 -16.71 -3.22
C ALA A 190 -1.02 -17.88 -3.01
N ARG A 191 -2.17 -17.62 -2.38
CA ARG A 191 -3.19 -18.64 -2.08
C ARG A 191 -4.39 -18.52 -2.99
N ASN A 192 -4.80 -17.29 -3.30
CA ASN A 192 -5.94 -17.03 -4.18
C ASN A 192 -5.78 -15.68 -4.91
N MET A 193 -6.12 -15.64 -6.18
CA MET A 193 -6.32 -14.42 -6.96
C MET A 193 -7.84 -14.18 -7.07
N VAL A 194 -8.37 -13.36 -6.15
CA VAL A 194 -9.81 -13.24 -5.88
C VAL A 194 -10.61 -12.87 -7.11
N ASN A 195 -10.06 -12.01 -7.95
CA ASN A 195 -10.68 -11.56 -9.20
C ASN A 195 -9.91 -12.03 -10.44
N GLY A 196 -9.27 -13.22 -10.34
CA GLY A 196 -8.54 -13.88 -11.42
C GLY A 196 -7.14 -13.34 -11.65
N ALA A 197 -6.37 -14.05 -12.50
CA ALA A 197 -4.96 -13.73 -12.74
C ALA A 197 -4.75 -12.35 -13.37
N THR A 198 -5.68 -11.88 -14.20
CA THR A 198 -5.61 -10.59 -14.88
C THR A 198 -6.38 -9.48 -14.15
N GLY A 199 -7.01 -9.79 -13.00
CA GLY A 199 -7.84 -8.81 -12.30
C GLY A 199 -9.06 -8.34 -13.11
N GLU A 200 -9.66 -7.23 -12.70
CA GLU A 200 -10.84 -6.63 -13.32
C GLU A 200 -10.57 -5.21 -13.79
N ASN A 201 -11.31 -4.78 -14.82
CA ASN A 201 -11.26 -3.40 -15.27
C ASN A 201 -11.71 -2.45 -14.16
N LEU A 202 -10.93 -1.39 -13.96
CA LEU A 202 -11.20 -0.37 -12.96
C LEU A 202 -11.90 0.84 -13.59
N ASN A 203 -11.35 1.38 -14.67
CA ASN A 203 -11.99 2.46 -15.44
C ASN A 203 -12.78 1.93 -16.64
N THR A 204 -13.79 2.70 -17.04
CA THR A 204 -14.55 2.45 -18.26
C THR A 204 -14.04 3.40 -19.34
N GLY A 205 -13.37 2.85 -20.36
CA GLY A 205 -12.79 3.66 -21.44
C GLY A 205 -11.29 3.90 -21.27
N SER A 206 -10.75 4.84 -22.06
CA SER A 206 -9.31 5.05 -22.20
C SER A 206 -8.76 6.21 -21.35
N THR A 207 -9.56 6.76 -20.43
CA THR A 207 -9.15 7.88 -19.57
C THR A 207 -9.57 7.65 -18.12
N TRP A 208 -8.77 8.15 -17.21
CA TRP A 208 -9.05 8.21 -15.78
C TRP A 208 -8.62 9.59 -15.28
N ASN A 209 -9.60 10.45 -14.99
CA ASN A 209 -9.33 11.85 -14.70
C ASN A 209 -8.75 12.03 -13.29
N SER A 210 -7.92 13.04 -13.12
CA SER A 210 -7.38 13.43 -11.83
C SER A 210 -8.49 13.63 -10.78
N ASN A 211 -8.25 13.09 -9.57
CA ASN A 211 -9.20 13.05 -8.46
C ASN A 211 -10.48 12.22 -8.69
N GLN A 212 -10.59 11.53 -9.81
CA GLN A 212 -11.67 10.57 -10.02
C GLN A 212 -11.38 9.30 -9.23
N THR A 213 -12.37 8.83 -8.47
CA THR A 213 -12.29 7.62 -7.66
C THR A 213 -13.20 6.53 -8.22
N PHE A 214 -12.68 5.32 -8.28
CA PHE A 214 -13.46 4.10 -8.52
C PHE A 214 -13.48 3.26 -7.24
N THR A 215 -14.68 2.82 -6.88
CA THR A 215 -14.89 1.98 -5.69
C THR A 215 -15.12 0.55 -6.11
N LYS A 216 -14.42 -0.39 -5.47
CA LYS A 216 -14.60 -1.83 -5.66
C LYS A 216 -14.99 -2.47 -4.33
N MET A 217 -16.14 -3.15 -4.32
CA MET A 217 -16.54 -4.04 -3.23
C MET A 217 -16.17 -5.47 -3.57
N VAL A 218 -15.58 -6.18 -2.63
CA VAL A 218 -15.10 -7.55 -2.78
C VAL A 218 -15.55 -8.37 -1.58
N SER A 219 -16.07 -9.56 -1.86
CA SER A 219 -16.30 -10.61 -0.85
C SER A 219 -15.60 -11.88 -1.30
N THR A 220 -14.85 -12.52 -0.39
CA THR A 220 -14.20 -13.80 -0.64
C THR A 220 -14.15 -14.63 0.64
N VAL A 221 -14.17 -15.95 0.50
CA VAL A 221 -14.00 -16.86 1.63
C VAL A 221 -12.53 -17.29 1.72
N ILE A 222 -11.95 -17.14 2.89
CA ILE A 222 -10.62 -17.65 3.22
C ILE A 222 -10.71 -19.14 3.45
N ASP A 223 -10.01 -19.94 2.65
CA ASP A 223 -10.08 -21.39 2.72
C ASP A 223 -9.81 -21.89 4.16
N GLY A 224 -10.55 -22.92 4.58
CA GLY A 224 -10.46 -23.50 5.92
C GLY A 224 -9.10 -24.11 6.26
N GLN A 225 -8.30 -24.44 5.26
CA GLN A 225 -6.95 -24.99 5.42
C GLN A 225 -5.89 -23.90 5.65
N TRP A 226 -6.22 -22.62 5.41
CA TRP A 226 -5.26 -21.52 5.59
C TRP A 226 -5.40 -20.94 6.99
N ASN A 227 -4.27 -20.49 7.55
CA ASN A 227 -4.31 -19.76 8.81
C ASN A 227 -4.60 -18.27 8.53
N ALA A 228 -5.84 -17.82 8.81
CA ALA A 228 -6.27 -16.45 8.55
C ALA A 228 -5.40 -15.38 9.23
N GLU A 229 -4.79 -15.70 10.39
CA GLU A 229 -3.86 -14.81 11.09
C GLU A 229 -2.56 -14.59 10.30
N ASN A 230 -2.16 -15.56 9.49
CA ASN A 230 -0.99 -15.48 8.63
C ASN A 230 -1.34 -14.98 7.21
N CYS A 231 -2.63 -14.80 6.91
CA CYS A 231 -3.08 -14.34 5.61
C CYS A 231 -3.07 -12.81 5.50
N LYS A 232 -2.65 -12.34 4.33
CA LYS A 232 -2.75 -10.94 3.93
C LYS A 232 -3.57 -10.81 2.65
N VAL A 233 -4.22 -9.67 2.50
CA VAL A 233 -4.77 -9.25 1.23
C VAL A 233 -3.81 -8.25 0.59
N VAL A 234 -3.38 -8.54 -0.63
CA VAL A 234 -2.57 -7.66 -1.48
C VAL A 234 -3.49 -7.10 -2.57
N ILE A 235 -3.50 -5.78 -2.70
CA ILE A 235 -4.33 -5.05 -3.66
C ILE A 235 -3.41 -4.18 -4.51
N PHE A 236 -3.47 -4.32 -5.82
CA PHE A 236 -2.69 -3.47 -6.70
C PHE A 236 -3.46 -3.03 -7.93
N VAL A 237 -3.15 -1.83 -8.39
CA VAL A 237 -3.67 -1.23 -9.61
C VAL A 237 -2.54 -1.15 -10.63
N TYR A 238 -2.85 -1.56 -11.86
CA TYR A 238 -1.90 -1.53 -12.93
C TYR A 238 -2.53 -1.04 -14.24
N LYS A 239 -1.74 -0.37 -15.07
CA LYS A 239 -2.09 -0.06 -16.45
C LYS A 239 -1.90 -1.30 -17.30
N GLU A 240 -2.94 -1.68 -18.04
CA GLU A 240 -2.89 -2.84 -18.92
C GLU A 240 -1.92 -2.59 -20.08
N GLY A 241 -1.01 -3.52 -20.30
CA GLY A 241 -0.09 -3.56 -21.41
C GLY A 241 -0.58 -4.47 -22.54
N THR A 242 0.24 -4.63 -23.59
CA THR A 242 -0.05 -5.56 -24.68
C THR A 242 -0.04 -7.02 -24.24
N THR A 243 0.70 -7.32 -23.19
CA THR A 243 0.67 -8.59 -22.45
C THR A 243 0.68 -8.27 -20.96
N LEU A 244 0.35 -9.26 -20.12
CA LEU A 244 0.37 -9.06 -18.66
C LEU A 244 1.78 -8.71 -18.16
N ALA A 245 2.81 -9.32 -18.73
CA ALA A 245 4.22 -9.07 -18.41
C ALA A 245 4.75 -7.70 -18.88
N LEU A 246 3.98 -6.97 -19.70
CA LEU A 246 4.30 -5.62 -20.17
C LEU A 246 3.29 -4.59 -19.63
N SER A 247 2.61 -4.92 -18.56
CA SER A 247 1.76 -3.99 -17.81
C SER A 247 2.61 -3.06 -16.94
N ASP A 248 1.98 -2.14 -16.24
CA ASP A 248 2.67 -1.16 -15.40
C ASP A 248 1.95 -1.01 -14.07
N VAL A 249 2.50 -1.57 -13.00
CA VAL A 249 1.90 -1.44 -11.67
C VAL A 249 2.09 0.00 -11.17
N GLU A 250 0.98 0.68 -10.93
CA GLU A 250 0.96 2.06 -10.45
C GLU A 250 1.11 2.12 -8.94
N GLN A 251 0.43 1.23 -8.23
CA GLN A 251 0.45 1.19 -6.77
C GLN A 251 0.09 -0.20 -6.28
N VAL A 252 0.64 -0.58 -5.13
CA VAL A 252 0.29 -1.78 -4.39
C VAL A 252 0.16 -1.46 -2.90
N ILE A 253 -0.82 -2.06 -2.24
CA ILE A 253 -0.97 -2.06 -0.79
C ILE A 253 -1.19 -3.48 -0.29
N GLN A 254 -0.93 -3.71 0.99
CA GLN A 254 -1.27 -4.97 1.66
C GLN A 254 -1.82 -4.70 3.06
N ASP A 255 -2.71 -5.59 3.53
CA ASP A 255 -3.23 -5.56 4.89
C ASP A 255 -3.47 -7.01 5.38
N ASN A 256 -3.54 -7.22 6.70
CA ASN A 256 -3.87 -8.53 7.26
C ASN A 256 -5.32 -8.90 6.93
N VAL A 257 -5.61 -10.18 6.74
CA VAL A 257 -6.98 -10.66 6.57
C VAL A 257 -7.73 -10.56 7.89
N SER A 258 -7.14 -11.08 8.98
CA SER A 258 -7.71 -10.98 10.32
C SER A 258 -7.64 -9.56 10.87
N GLY A 259 -8.54 -9.23 11.80
CA GLY A 259 -8.70 -7.92 12.40
C GLY A 259 -9.68 -7.03 11.62
N THR A 260 -10.29 -6.10 12.35
CA THR A 260 -11.18 -5.08 11.78
C THR A 260 -10.39 -3.83 11.47
N THR A 261 -10.53 -3.28 10.26
CA THR A 261 -10.06 -1.93 10.00
C THR A 261 -11.19 -0.91 10.17
N GLY A 262 -11.00 0.00 11.13
CA GLY A 262 -11.41 1.35 10.83
C GLY A 262 -10.30 1.93 9.93
N VAL A 263 -10.67 2.45 8.76
CA VAL A 263 -9.86 3.16 7.75
C VAL A 263 -8.34 3.06 7.96
N SER A 264 -7.67 2.19 7.21
CA SER A 264 -6.21 2.08 7.26
C SER A 264 -5.65 1.79 5.86
N GLY A 265 -5.39 2.84 5.12
CA GLY A 265 -4.34 2.76 4.12
C GLY A 265 -3.01 3.06 4.78
N LEU A 266 -2.28 2.04 5.26
CA LEU A 266 -0.84 2.15 5.53
C LEU A 266 -0.31 0.81 6.07
N SER A 267 0.80 0.35 5.53
CA SER A 267 1.58 -0.83 5.86
C SER A 267 1.66 -1.14 7.37
N SER A 268 1.41 -2.40 7.73
CA SER A 268 1.52 -2.93 9.10
C SER A 268 2.97 -3.11 9.58
N LYS A 269 3.80 -2.07 9.49
CA LYS A 269 5.00 -1.97 10.32
C LYS A 269 4.61 -1.19 11.58
N MET A 270 4.90 -1.75 12.76
CA MET A 270 4.78 -0.96 13.99
C MET A 270 5.50 0.37 13.78
N PRO A 271 4.87 1.51 14.10
CA PRO A 271 5.47 2.81 13.87
C PRO A 271 6.84 2.90 14.54
N ASP A 272 7.86 3.32 13.80
CA ASP A 272 9.22 3.50 14.34
C ASP A 272 9.30 4.71 15.31
N GLY A 273 8.20 5.50 15.41
CA GLY A 273 8.15 6.69 16.27
C GLY A 273 6.76 7.29 16.34
N TYR A 274 6.58 8.21 17.29
CA TYR A 274 5.36 8.99 17.38
C TYR A 274 5.29 9.98 16.22
N ARG A 275 4.15 10.05 15.54
CA ARG A 275 3.91 11.02 14.45
C ARG A 275 2.51 11.59 14.56
N LEU A 276 2.36 12.87 14.26
CA LEU A 276 1.09 13.54 14.00
C LEU A 276 1.16 14.11 12.60
N TYR A 277 0.27 13.67 11.73
CA TYR A 277 0.24 14.10 10.33
C TYR A 277 -0.56 15.39 10.16
N GLN A 278 -0.37 16.06 9.03
CA GLN A 278 -1.23 17.18 8.62
C GLN A 278 -2.62 16.62 8.32
N ASN A 279 -3.66 17.32 8.82
CA ASN A 279 -5.05 16.95 8.51
C ASN A 279 -5.33 17.06 7.01
N LEU A 280 -6.18 16.18 6.50
CA LEU A 280 -6.56 16.12 5.10
C LEU A 280 -8.09 16.07 4.93
N PRO A 281 -8.65 16.95 4.07
CA PRO A 281 -8.02 18.11 3.40
C PRO A 281 -7.60 19.23 4.37
N ASN A 282 -6.65 20.08 3.96
CA ASN A 282 -6.33 21.32 4.64
C ASN A 282 -5.90 22.38 3.60
N PRO A 283 -6.68 23.43 3.32
CA PRO A 283 -7.92 23.82 4.01
C PRO A 283 -9.05 22.79 3.90
N PHE A 284 -10.00 22.80 4.85
CA PHE A 284 -11.11 21.86 4.89
C PHE A 284 -12.48 22.55 4.95
N ASN A 285 -13.54 21.85 4.48
CA ASN A 285 -14.93 22.34 4.47
C ASN A 285 -15.93 21.15 4.46
N PRO A 286 -16.76 20.96 5.46
CA PRO A 286 -16.52 21.28 6.86
C PRO A 286 -15.75 20.17 7.56
N SER A 287 -15.41 19.06 6.87
CA SER A 287 -14.80 17.86 7.45
C SER A 287 -13.36 17.68 7.01
N THR A 288 -12.55 17.07 7.88
CA THR A 288 -11.16 16.71 7.64
C THR A 288 -10.77 15.50 8.48
N THR A 289 -9.81 14.73 8.02
CA THR A 289 -9.26 13.57 8.74
C THR A 289 -7.90 13.94 9.35
N ILE A 290 -7.71 13.60 10.62
CA ILE A 290 -6.45 13.75 11.37
C ILE A 290 -5.86 12.35 11.57
N SER A 291 -4.63 12.13 11.08
CA SER A 291 -3.93 10.86 11.23
C SER A 291 -2.72 10.99 12.15
N TYR A 292 -2.42 9.92 12.90
CA TYR A 292 -1.26 9.87 13.79
C TYR A 292 -0.76 8.43 13.99
N GLU A 293 0.47 8.30 14.48
CA GLU A 293 1.12 7.03 14.78
C GLU A 293 1.66 7.01 16.20
N ILE A 294 1.49 5.86 16.87
CA ILE A 294 2.05 5.60 18.18
C ILE A 294 2.85 4.28 18.17
N PRO A 295 4.16 4.30 18.50
CA PRO A 295 5.02 3.11 18.43
C PRO A 295 4.82 2.16 19.60
N THR A 296 4.27 2.65 20.72
CA THR A 296 4.03 1.88 21.95
C THR A 296 2.67 2.22 22.51
N SER A 297 1.97 1.24 23.08
CA SER A 297 0.70 1.44 23.77
C SER A 297 0.79 2.52 24.85
N GLY A 298 -0.21 3.39 24.91
CA GLY A 298 -0.21 4.49 25.87
C GLY A 298 -1.55 5.22 25.96
N ASN A 299 -1.66 6.14 26.90
CA ASN A 299 -2.80 7.05 26.98
C ASN A 299 -2.64 8.14 25.93
N VAL A 300 -3.56 8.14 24.98
CA VAL A 300 -3.62 9.10 23.86
C VAL A 300 -4.60 10.20 24.20
N ASN A 301 -4.16 11.45 24.01
CA ASN A 301 -4.99 12.62 24.09
C ASN A 301 -4.83 13.44 22.80
N LEU A 302 -5.90 13.53 22.00
CA LEU A 302 -5.96 14.31 20.77
C LEU A 302 -7.07 15.36 20.92
N LYS A 303 -6.69 16.62 20.94
CA LYS A 303 -7.62 17.74 21.15
C LYS A 303 -7.47 18.83 20.11
N VAL A 304 -8.56 19.56 19.87
CA VAL A 304 -8.63 20.70 18.96
C VAL A 304 -8.76 21.99 19.75
N TYR A 305 -8.06 23.03 19.30
CA TYR A 305 -7.99 24.35 19.94
C TYR A 305 -8.23 25.46 18.93
N ASN A 306 -8.79 26.58 19.38
CA ASN A 306 -8.85 27.81 18.61
C ASN A 306 -7.53 28.61 18.71
N ILE A 307 -7.49 29.77 18.06
CA ILE A 307 -6.32 30.69 18.05
C ILE A 307 -5.95 31.26 19.42
N THR A 308 -6.88 31.28 20.37
CA THR A 308 -6.65 31.75 21.75
C THR A 308 -6.15 30.60 22.66
N GLY A 309 -6.02 29.37 22.13
CA GLY A 309 -5.61 28.21 22.90
C GLY A 309 -6.74 27.54 23.69
N SER A 310 -7.99 28.00 23.52
CA SER A 310 -9.16 27.37 24.17
C SER A 310 -9.48 26.04 23.49
N GLU A 311 -9.70 24.98 24.29
CA GLU A 311 -10.13 23.69 23.78
C GLU A 311 -11.53 23.77 23.18
N ILE A 312 -11.68 23.27 21.94
CA ILE A 312 -12.94 23.25 21.20
C ILE A 312 -13.53 21.85 21.15
N ALA A 313 -12.66 20.85 21.02
CA ALA A 313 -13.06 19.46 20.95
C ALA A 313 -11.98 18.53 21.54
N SER A 314 -12.43 17.49 22.23
CA SER A 314 -11.59 16.34 22.60
C SER A 314 -11.95 15.18 21.70
N LEU A 315 -11.04 14.82 20.78
CA LEU A 315 -11.29 13.81 19.78
C LEU A 315 -10.97 12.39 20.32
N ILE A 316 -9.88 12.29 21.07
CA ILE A 316 -9.42 11.05 21.72
C ILE A 316 -9.00 11.39 23.15
N ASN A 317 -9.41 10.54 24.08
CA ASN A 317 -8.94 10.59 25.48
C ASN A 317 -9.02 9.17 26.08
N GLY A 318 -7.97 8.38 25.90
CA GLY A 318 -7.97 7.00 26.41
C GLY A 318 -6.74 6.21 25.98
N ARG A 319 -6.67 4.97 26.48
CA ARG A 319 -5.58 4.05 26.14
C ARG A 319 -5.77 3.51 24.71
N GLN A 320 -4.70 3.54 23.93
CA GLN A 320 -4.60 2.89 22.63
C GLN A 320 -3.35 2.04 22.54
N ASP A 321 -3.43 0.98 21.75
CA ASP A 321 -2.28 0.12 21.46
C ASP A 321 -1.34 0.77 20.43
N ALA A 322 -0.13 0.23 20.29
CA ALA A 322 0.78 0.66 19.25
C ALA A 322 0.13 0.49 17.88
N GLY A 323 0.19 1.52 17.03
CA GLY A 323 -0.49 1.48 15.73
C GLY A 323 -0.58 2.83 15.04
N LYS A 324 -1.25 2.81 13.89
CA LYS A 324 -1.61 4.00 13.11
C LYS A 324 -3.09 4.25 13.26
N TYR A 325 -3.47 5.51 13.42
CA TYR A 325 -4.84 5.91 13.71
C TYR A 325 -5.25 7.08 12.82
N SER A 326 -6.53 7.13 12.51
CA SER A 326 -7.17 8.26 11.83
C SER A 326 -8.51 8.57 12.48
N ILE A 327 -8.84 9.84 12.58
CA ILE A 327 -10.11 10.31 13.13
C ILE A 327 -10.65 11.48 12.31
N ASP A 328 -11.93 11.45 12.03
CA ASP A 328 -12.59 12.53 11.33
C ASP A 328 -12.99 13.63 12.29
N PHE A 329 -12.75 14.86 11.85
CA PHE A 329 -13.16 16.08 12.55
C PHE A 329 -14.08 16.90 11.67
N ASN A 330 -15.25 17.23 12.20
CA ASN A 330 -16.24 18.08 11.53
C ASN A 330 -16.32 19.46 12.22
N GLY A 331 -15.89 20.50 11.50
CA GLY A 331 -15.93 21.88 11.91
C GLY A 331 -17.22 22.64 11.50
N GLY A 332 -18.31 21.95 11.15
CA GLY A 332 -19.55 22.56 10.65
C GLY A 332 -20.15 23.65 11.55
N ASN A 333 -19.95 23.54 12.86
CA ASN A 333 -20.42 24.52 13.85
C ASN A 333 -19.37 25.59 14.19
N LEU A 334 -18.19 25.57 13.58
CA LEU A 334 -17.10 26.50 13.83
C LEU A 334 -17.07 27.58 12.76
N SER A 335 -16.53 28.76 13.09
CA SER A 335 -16.30 29.83 12.12
C SER A 335 -15.12 29.54 11.21
N THR A 336 -15.14 30.02 9.96
CA THR A 336 -13.96 30.06 9.09
C THR A 336 -12.77 30.66 9.84
N GLY A 337 -11.61 29.95 9.81
CA GLY A 337 -10.45 30.42 10.55
C GLY A 337 -9.40 29.33 10.81
N ILE A 338 -8.36 29.74 11.54
CA ILE A 338 -7.25 28.87 11.92
C ILE A 338 -7.57 28.17 13.23
N TYR A 339 -7.31 26.86 13.25
CA TYR A 339 -7.42 25.98 14.40
C TYR A 339 -6.14 25.18 14.56
N PHE A 340 -5.95 24.62 15.75
CA PHE A 340 -4.81 23.77 16.06
C PHE A 340 -5.30 22.45 16.62
N TYR A 341 -4.60 21.38 16.35
CA TYR A 341 -4.82 20.10 17.02
C TYR A 341 -3.53 19.59 17.62
N ARG A 342 -3.62 19.00 18.81
CA ARG A 342 -2.47 18.51 19.60
C ARG A 342 -2.68 17.08 19.96
N LEU A 343 -1.67 16.25 19.63
CA LEU A 343 -1.52 14.89 20.09
C LEU A 343 -0.56 14.87 21.29
N VAL A 344 -0.98 14.22 22.36
CA VAL A 344 -0.14 13.91 23.53
C VAL A 344 -0.24 12.42 23.80
N VAL A 345 0.91 11.73 23.85
CA VAL A 345 1.00 10.30 24.17
C VAL A 345 2.28 10.07 24.97
N ASN A 346 2.16 9.57 26.20
CA ASN A 346 3.30 9.41 27.09
C ASN A 346 4.11 10.72 27.19
N ASN A 347 5.40 10.70 26.82
CA ASN A 347 6.27 11.88 26.82
C ASN A 347 6.30 12.63 25.48
N TYR A 348 5.49 12.21 24.50
CA TYR A 348 5.43 12.85 23.20
C TYR A 348 4.30 13.89 23.15
N SER A 349 4.60 15.06 22.60
CA SER A 349 3.60 16.07 22.30
C SER A 349 3.91 16.74 20.94
N LYS A 350 2.91 16.83 20.08
CA LYS A 350 3.01 17.53 18.79
C LYS A 350 1.73 18.28 18.50
N THR A 351 1.88 19.51 17.99
CA THR A 351 0.75 20.37 17.55
C THR A 351 0.88 20.66 16.06
N ARG A 352 -0.26 20.70 15.38
CA ARG A 352 -0.38 21.12 13.98
C ARG A 352 -1.49 22.14 13.80
N LYS A 353 -1.37 22.92 12.72
CA LYS A 353 -2.33 23.95 12.32
C LYS A 353 -3.26 23.41 11.23
N MET A 354 -4.54 23.77 11.26
CA MET A 354 -5.52 23.50 10.22
C MET A 354 -6.31 24.77 9.89
N LEU A 355 -6.82 24.87 8.66
CA LEU A 355 -7.59 26.00 8.16
C LEU A 355 -8.97 25.53 7.71
N LEU A 356 -10.02 26.02 8.39
CA LEU A 356 -11.41 25.84 8.00
C LEU A 356 -11.84 26.96 7.07
N ILE A 357 -12.41 26.60 5.93
CA ILE A 357 -13.01 27.52 4.96
C ILE A 357 -14.46 27.07 4.76
N LYS A 358 -15.40 27.98 4.87
CA LYS A 358 -16.83 27.75 4.55
C LYS A 358 -17.19 28.48 3.28
#